data_dd91967660721d5ecb74a59cf93b2d10
#
_entry.id   dd91967660721d5ecb74a59cf93b2d10
#
_cell.length_a   1.000
_cell.length_b   1.000
_cell.length_c   1.000
_cell.angle_alpha   90.00
_cell.angle_beta   90.00
_cell.angle_gamma   90.00
#
_symmetry.space_group_name_H-M   'P 1'
#
loop_
_entity.id
_entity.type
_entity.pdbx_description
1 polymer ?
#
loop_
_entity_poly.entity_id
_entity_poly.type
_entity_poly.pdbx_seq_one_letter_code
_entity_poly.pdbx_strand_id
1 'polypeptide(L)'
;SLVRRAMPNLIAYDICGVQPMTGPTGLIFAMRARFASMDGAEALADEAIPDISNQNAAGTIGGGDIGATETNPAVLNDSPSAGTYTSATGQTTVQGEALGDSGTNAFAEMAFSIEKHTVTAVTRAMKAEYTMELAQDLKAIHGLDAETELANILSAEILSEINREVVRNIYVSAVSGAQVNTTTAGIFDLDTDSNGRWS
;
A
#
# COMPACT_ATOMS: atom_id res chain seq x y z
N SER A 1 3.53 -2.76 -33.08
CA SER A 1 4.56 -3.14 -32.11
C SER A 1 3.95 -3.88 -30.93
N LEU A 2 4.69 -4.83 -30.38
CA LEU A 2 4.33 -5.69 -29.25
C LEU A 2 3.91 -4.88 -28.01
N VAL A 3 4.62 -3.81 -27.71
CA VAL A 3 4.37 -2.96 -26.55
C VAL A 3 2.97 -2.33 -26.60
N ARG A 4 2.53 -1.84 -27.76
CA ARG A 4 1.18 -1.25 -27.90
C ARG A 4 0.05 -2.26 -27.72
N ARG A 5 0.30 -3.53 -27.98
CA ARG A 5 -0.70 -4.61 -27.77
C ARG A 5 -0.75 -5.07 -26.32
N ALA A 6 0.39 -5.10 -25.65
CA ALA A 6 0.49 -5.58 -24.27
C ALA A 6 0.08 -4.53 -23.24
N MET A 7 0.40 -3.25 -23.44
CA MET A 7 0.18 -2.20 -22.43
C MET A 7 -1.25 -2.06 -21.94
N PRO A 8 -2.32 -2.07 -22.78
CA PRO A 8 -3.68 -1.87 -22.29
C PRO A 8 -4.18 -2.95 -21.32
N ASN A 9 -3.59 -4.13 -21.37
CA ASN A 9 -4.00 -5.29 -20.57
C ASN A 9 -3.15 -5.52 -19.31
N LEU A 10 -2.26 -4.59 -18.97
CA LEU A 10 -1.44 -4.68 -17.77
C LEU A 10 -2.27 -4.47 -16.52
N ILE A 11 -2.18 -5.38 -15.56
CA ILE A 11 -2.83 -5.27 -14.25
C ILE A 11 -2.31 -4.07 -13.45
N ALA A 12 -1.10 -3.59 -13.76
CA ALA A 12 -0.51 -2.44 -13.11
C ALA A 12 -1.35 -1.16 -13.22
N TYR A 13 -2.12 -0.99 -14.29
CA TYR A 13 -3.02 0.16 -14.44
C TYR A 13 -4.18 0.15 -13.44
N ASP A 14 -4.60 -1.04 -13.00
CA ASP A 14 -5.73 -1.20 -12.07
C ASP A 14 -5.28 -1.11 -10.61
N ILE A 15 -4.06 -1.55 -10.28
CA ILE A 15 -3.59 -1.67 -8.90
C ILE A 15 -2.48 -0.68 -8.52
N CYS A 16 -1.83 -0.06 -9.48
CA CYS A 16 -0.69 0.85 -9.27
C CYS A 16 -0.87 2.15 -10.04
N GLY A 17 -0.19 3.20 -9.59
CA GLY A 17 -0.02 4.42 -10.39
C GLY A 17 0.98 4.18 -11.52
N VAL A 18 0.54 4.34 -12.76
CA VAL A 18 1.38 4.19 -13.95
C VAL A 18 1.47 5.50 -14.70
N GLN A 19 2.69 5.95 -14.99
CA GLN A 19 2.97 7.17 -15.74
C GLN A 19 3.99 6.89 -16.85
N PRO A 20 3.85 7.54 -18.02
CA PRO A 20 4.85 7.41 -19.08
C PRO A 20 6.15 8.13 -18.70
N MET A 21 7.28 7.53 -19.07
CA MET A 21 8.60 8.16 -18.96
C MET A 21 8.99 8.79 -20.29
N THR A 22 9.52 9.99 -20.24
CA THR A 22 10.03 10.73 -21.43
C THR A 22 11.53 10.53 -21.68
N GLY A 23 12.24 9.94 -20.71
CA GLY A 23 13.67 9.71 -20.76
C GLY A 23 14.08 8.44 -20.01
N PRO A 24 15.38 8.12 -19.99
CA PRO A 24 15.91 6.92 -19.34
C PRO A 24 15.85 6.99 -17.81
N THR A 25 15.64 8.18 -17.25
CA THR A 25 15.46 8.40 -15.82
C THR A 25 14.22 9.22 -15.55
N GLY A 26 13.54 8.93 -14.47
CA GLY A 26 12.37 9.67 -14.03
C GLY A 26 12.39 9.91 -12.52
N LEU A 27 11.58 10.87 -12.08
CA LEU A 27 11.35 11.16 -10.67
C LEU A 27 9.88 10.92 -10.36
N ILE A 28 9.63 10.19 -9.29
CA ILE A 28 8.30 10.02 -8.72
C ILE A 28 8.25 10.80 -7.42
N PHE A 29 7.24 11.65 -7.29
CA PHE A 29 6.95 12.37 -6.06
C PHE A 29 5.73 11.76 -5.40
N ALA A 30 5.86 11.39 -4.13
CA ALA A 30 4.76 10.93 -3.30
C ALA A 30 4.51 11.98 -2.21
N MET A 31 3.27 12.44 -2.09
CA MET A 31 2.84 13.31 -1.02
C MET A 31 2.12 12.49 0.04
N ARG A 32 2.57 12.59 1.29
CA ARG A 32 1.99 11.89 2.43
C ARG A 32 1.48 12.88 3.45
N ALA A 33 0.25 12.67 3.91
CA ALA A 33 -0.29 13.39 5.04
C ALA A 33 0.31 12.84 6.34
N ARG A 34 0.64 13.72 7.28
CA ARG A 34 1.25 13.37 8.56
C ARG A 34 0.55 14.06 9.70
N PHE A 35 0.59 13.44 10.88
CA PHE A 35 0.10 14.06 12.11
C PHE A 35 1.20 14.87 12.79
N ALA A 36 0.83 15.98 13.36
CA ALA A 36 1.63 16.92 14.13
C ALA A 36 2.79 17.56 13.35
N SER A 37 3.71 16.81 12.80
CA SER A 37 4.90 17.31 12.12
C SER A 37 5.18 16.56 10.83
N MET A 38 6.10 17.07 10.00
CA MET A 38 6.51 16.42 8.75
C MET A 38 7.16 15.04 8.95
N ASP A 39 7.68 14.77 10.15
CA ASP A 39 8.26 13.48 10.53
C ASP A 39 7.31 12.62 11.38
N GLY A 40 6.08 13.09 11.61
CA GLY A 40 5.07 12.41 12.38
C GLY A 40 4.53 11.15 11.70
N ALA A 41 3.65 10.43 12.40
CA ALA A 41 2.97 9.24 11.88
C ALA A 41 2.16 9.59 10.61
N GLU A 42 2.06 8.65 9.69
CA GLU A 42 1.30 8.84 8.46
C GLU A 42 -0.20 8.86 8.76
N ALA A 43 -0.89 9.85 8.21
CA ALA A 43 -2.34 9.98 8.28
C ALA A 43 -3.00 9.44 7.01
N LEU A 44 -4.24 8.99 7.12
CA LEU A 44 -5.07 8.50 6.02
C LEU A 44 -4.61 7.17 5.37
N ALA A 45 -3.55 6.56 5.89
CA ALA A 45 -3.06 5.27 5.42
C ALA A 45 -3.53 4.12 6.31
N ASP A 46 -3.52 4.35 7.61
CA ASP A 46 -3.93 3.40 8.64
C ASP A 46 -5.33 3.73 9.17
N GLU A 47 -5.76 3.02 10.19
CA GLU A 47 -7.03 3.27 10.87
C GLU A 47 -7.10 4.71 11.39
N ALA A 48 -8.27 5.34 11.24
CA ALA A 48 -8.47 6.72 11.70
C ALA A 48 -8.41 6.78 13.22
N ILE A 49 -7.60 7.68 13.74
CA ILE A 49 -7.44 7.91 15.18
C ILE A 49 -8.52 8.89 15.63
N PRO A 50 -9.41 8.50 16.57
CA PRO A 50 -10.59 9.31 16.92
C PRO A 50 -10.29 10.52 17.81
N ASP A 51 -9.17 10.58 18.50
CA ASP A 51 -8.82 11.58 19.52
C ASP A 51 -7.90 12.71 19.05
N ILE A 52 -7.54 12.76 17.78
CA ILE A 52 -6.65 13.81 17.23
C ILE A 52 -7.24 15.20 17.36
N SER A 53 -8.51 15.38 17.00
CA SER A 53 -9.20 16.68 17.09
C SER A 53 -9.98 16.86 18.38
N ASN A 54 -10.02 15.84 19.19
CA ASN A 54 -10.75 15.76 20.45
C ASN A 54 -9.77 15.62 21.62
N GLN A 55 -10.28 15.17 22.75
CA GLN A 55 -9.48 14.79 23.91
C GLN A 55 -9.57 13.29 24.16
N ASN A 56 -8.49 12.72 24.70
CA ASN A 56 -8.50 11.36 25.18
C ASN A 56 -9.28 11.24 26.52
N ALA A 57 -9.41 10.04 27.04
CA ALA A 57 -10.08 9.78 28.34
C ALA A 57 -9.45 10.54 29.51
N ALA A 58 -8.19 10.92 29.42
CA ALA A 58 -7.47 11.69 30.45
C ALA A 58 -7.65 13.23 30.29
N GLY A 59 -8.39 13.69 29.25
CA GLY A 59 -8.61 15.12 29.01
C GLY A 59 -7.48 15.80 28.27
N THR A 60 -6.54 15.09 27.67
CA THR A 60 -5.44 15.64 26.88
C THR A 60 -5.90 15.88 25.44
N ILE A 61 -5.70 17.09 24.93
CA ILE A 61 -6.04 17.48 23.57
C ILE A 61 -4.92 17.06 22.61
N GLY A 62 -5.29 16.57 21.44
CA GLY A 62 -4.35 16.45 20.33
C GLY A 62 -3.41 15.26 20.37
N GLY A 63 -3.92 14.08 20.61
CA GLY A 63 -3.19 12.90 20.20
C GLY A 63 -2.40 12.19 21.25
N GLY A 64 -3.05 11.87 22.37
CA GLY A 64 -2.48 10.92 23.33
C GLY A 64 -2.19 9.55 22.73
N ASP A 65 -2.93 9.17 21.69
CA ASP A 65 -2.85 7.82 21.09
C ASP A 65 -2.29 7.80 19.65
N ILE A 66 -1.70 8.91 19.18
CA ILE A 66 -1.03 8.89 17.86
C ILE A 66 0.12 7.88 17.85
N GLY A 67 -0.06 6.81 17.12
CA GLY A 67 0.94 5.75 16.97
C GLY A 67 1.04 4.80 18.16
N ALA A 68 0.12 4.87 19.11
CA ALA A 68 0.10 3.99 20.26
C ALA A 68 -0.96 2.89 20.11
N THR A 69 -0.62 1.78 20.32
CA THR A 69 -1.09 0.56 21.03
C THR A 69 -2.54 0.08 20.85
N GLU A 70 -3.49 0.82 20.31
CA GLU A 70 -4.84 0.34 20.00
C GLU A 70 -4.91 -0.31 18.61
N THR A 71 -4.08 -1.28 18.38
CA THR A 71 -3.86 -1.82 17.04
C THR A 71 -4.79 -2.95 16.66
N ASN A 72 -5.53 -3.50 17.62
CA ASN A 72 -6.43 -4.60 17.33
C ASN A 72 -7.70 -4.57 18.17
N PRO A 73 -8.83 -4.10 17.61
CA PRO A 73 -10.10 -4.06 18.32
C PRO A 73 -10.64 -5.45 18.69
N ALA A 74 -10.11 -6.52 18.12
CA ALA A 74 -10.52 -7.88 18.46
C ALA A 74 -9.80 -8.39 19.73
N VAL A 75 -8.71 -7.78 20.15
CA VAL A 75 -7.96 -8.17 21.33
C VAL A 75 -8.33 -7.25 22.50
N LEU A 76 -9.31 -7.66 23.30
CA LEU A 76 -9.76 -6.91 24.48
C LEU A 76 -8.72 -6.79 25.61
N ASN A 77 -7.49 -7.23 25.40
CA ASN A 77 -6.39 -7.11 26.35
C ASN A 77 -5.40 -6.00 25.99
N ASP A 78 -5.83 -5.09 25.14
CA ASP A 78 -4.97 -4.04 24.63
C ASP A 78 -4.63 -2.97 25.68
N SER A 79 -3.50 -2.33 25.53
CA SER A 79 -3.09 -1.18 26.33
C SER A 79 -4.04 0.01 26.05
N PRO A 80 -4.41 0.86 27.02
CA PRO A 80 -3.73 1.05 28.31
C PRO A 80 -4.19 0.14 29.44
N SER A 81 -5.27 -0.58 29.30
CA SER A 81 -5.65 -1.60 30.28
C SER A 81 -6.42 -2.75 29.65
N ALA A 82 -6.15 -3.95 30.15
CA ALA A 82 -6.79 -5.17 29.68
C ALA A 82 -8.33 -5.03 29.61
N GLY A 83 -8.88 -5.20 28.42
CA GLY A 83 -10.33 -5.22 28.20
C GLY A 83 -11.00 -3.87 27.98
N THR A 84 -10.27 -2.78 27.88
CA THR A 84 -10.83 -1.46 27.59
C THR A 84 -10.42 -0.96 26.21
N TYR A 85 -11.44 -0.63 25.44
CA TYR A 85 -11.30 0.11 24.21
C TYR A 85 -11.49 1.60 24.55
N THR A 86 -10.49 2.44 24.31
CA THR A 86 -10.60 3.86 24.62
C THR A 86 -11.34 4.58 23.50
N SER A 87 -12.34 5.34 23.86
CA SER A 87 -13.06 6.19 22.94
C SER A 87 -12.72 7.65 23.21
N ALA A 88 -12.56 8.44 22.16
CA ALA A 88 -12.40 9.87 22.28
C ALA A 88 -13.70 10.54 22.76
N THR A 89 -13.58 11.61 23.50
CA THR A 89 -14.69 12.46 23.93
C THR A 89 -14.52 13.88 23.38
N GLY A 90 -15.61 14.57 23.08
CA GLY A 90 -15.56 15.97 22.69
C GLY A 90 -14.90 16.85 23.76
N GLN A 91 -14.27 17.93 23.36
CA GLN A 91 -13.67 18.90 24.27
C GLN A 91 -14.77 19.59 25.09
N THR A 92 -14.46 19.88 26.35
CA THR A 92 -15.37 20.65 27.21
C THR A 92 -15.42 22.10 26.75
N THR A 93 -16.49 22.85 27.13
CA THR A 93 -16.64 24.28 26.79
C THR A 93 -15.44 25.09 27.30
N VAL A 94 -14.97 24.79 28.49
CA VAL A 94 -13.82 25.49 29.11
C VAL A 94 -12.54 25.26 28.32
N GLN A 95 -12.32 24.03 27.85
CA GLN A 95 -11.17 23.69 26.99
C GLN A 95 -11.30 24.37 25.61
N GLY A 96 -12.50 24.40 25.05
CA GLY A 96 -12.76 25.06 23.78
C GLY A 96 -12.53 26.57 23.82
N GLU A 97 -12.83 27.21 24.95
CA GLU A 97 -12.57 28.65 25.17
C GLU A 97 -11.06 28.95 25.37
N ALA A 98 -10.32 28.00 25.94
CA ALA A 98 -8.89 28.11 26.20
C ALA A 98 -7.98 27.60 25.07
N LEU A 99 -8.53 27.13 23.95
CA LEU A 99 -7.76 26.62 22.83
C LEU A 99 -6.75 27.65 22.32
N GLY A 100 -5.47 27.26 22.32
CA GLY A 100 -4.37 28.08 21.82
C GLY A 100 -3.78 29.02 22.84
N ASP A 101 -4.23 29.03 24.09
CA ASP A 101 -3.70 29.91 25.15
C ASP A 101 -2.38 29.40 25.74
N SER A 102 -2.15 28.10 25.69
CA SER A 102 -0.96 27.44 26.23
C SER A 102 -0.57 26.20 25.47
N GLY A 103 0.63 25.71 25.70
CA GLY A 103 1.13 24.46 25.05
C GLY A 103 0.34 23.21 25.41
N THR A 104 -0.46 23.23 26.48
CA THR A 104 -1.34 22.12 26.86
C THR A 104 -2.69 22.16 26.18
N ASN A 105 -3.08 23.30 25.63
CA ASN A 105 -4.32 23.53 24.91
C ASN A 105 -4.07 23.88 23.43
N ALA A 106 -3.00 23.39 22.84
CA ALA A 106 -2.67 23.65 21.45
C ALA A 106 -3.68 23.00 20.52
N PHE A 107 -3.92 23.62 19.38
CA PHE A 107 -4.67 22.98 18.31
C PHE A 107 -3.93 21.74 17.80
N ALA A 108 -4.66 20.69 17.47
CA ALA A 108 -4.09 19.57 16.77
C ALA A 108 -3.62 19.99 15.36
N GLU A 109 -2.43 19.57 15.01
CA GLU A 109 -1.79 19.96 13.76
C GLU A 109 -1.68 18.79 12.81
N MET A 110 -1.71 19.08 11.52
CA MET A 110 -1.40 18.14 10.46
C MET A 110 -0.35 18.75 9.54
N ALA A 111 0.50 17.92 9.02
CA ALA A 111 1.53 18.31 8.07
C ALA A 111 1.47 17.41 6.82
N PHE A 112 2.25 17.74 5.82
CA PHE A 112 2.49 16.83 4.71
C PHE A 112 3.99 16.76 4.43
N SER A 113 4.43 15.59 3.98
CA SER A 113 5.80 15.38 3.51
C SER A 113 5.79 14.98 2.04
N ILE A 114 6.81 15.39 1.32
CA ILE A 114 7.02 15.03 -0.08
C ILE A 114 8.23 14.11 -0.15
N GLU A 115 8.01 12.89 -0.60
CA GLU A 115 9.07 11.93 -0.85
C GLU A 115 9.40 11.86 -2.34
N LYS A 116 10.67 11.73 -2.65
CA LYS A 116 11.18 11.64 -4.00
C LYS A 116 11.83 10.29 -4.22
N HIS A 117 11.35 9.56 -5.23
CA HIS A 117 11.96 8.31 -5.69
C HIS A 117 12.46 8.46 -7.12
N THR A 118 13.69 8.00 -7.35
CA THR A 118 14.28 7.96 -8.69
C THR A 118 14.00 6.60 -9.33
N VAL A 119 13.59 6.61 -10.59
CA VAL A 119 13.43 5.41 -11.40
C VAL A 119 14.29 5.45 -12.63
N THR A 120 14.88 4.33 -12.96
CA THR A 120 15.67 4.14 -14.20
C THR A 120 14.96 3.16 -15.11
N ALA A 121 14.97 3.46 -16.41
CA ALA A 121 14.39 2.57 -17.41
C ALA A 121 15.26 1.32 -17.57
N VAL A 122 14.61 0.17 -17.59
CA VAL A 122 15.21 -1.12 -17.93
C VAL A 122 14.48 -1.72 -19.12
N THR A 123 15.19 -2.49 -19.92
CA THR A 123 14.68 -3.05 -21.17
C THR A 123 14.50 -4.56 -21.03
N ARG A 124 13.40 -5.07 -21.59
CA ARG A 124 13.17 -6.50 -21.78
C ARG A 124 13.33 -6.83 -23.25
N ALA A 125 13.91 -7.97 -23.54
CA ALA A 125 14.06 -8.46 -24.91
C ALA A 125 13.68 -9.93 -24.98
N MET A 126 12.92 -10.28 -26.01
CA MET A 126 12.54 -11.64 -26.31
C MET A 126 12.68 -11.86 -27.81
N LYS A 127 13.11 -13.05 -28.19
CA LYS A 127 13.32 -13.45 -29.59
C LYS A 127 12.53 -14.70 -29.88
N ALA A 128 11.91 -14.75 -31.03
CA ALA A 128 11.29 -15.97 -31.58
C ALA A 128 11.80 -16.19 -32.99
N GLU A 129 11.96 -17.46 -33.33
CA GLU A 129 12.44 -17.90 -34.65
C GLU A 129 11.46 -18.93 -35.21
N TYR A 130 11.29 -18.93 -36.52
CA TYR A 130 10.50 -19.92 -37.23
C TYR A 130 11.20 -20.28 -38.55
N THR A 131 10.91 -21.47 -39.07
CA THR A 131 11.43 -21.92 -40.38
C THR A 131 10.51 -21.50 -41.51
N MET A 132 11.09 -21.30 -42.69
CA MET A 132 10.30 -20.93 -43.88
C MET A 132 9.29 -22.04 -44.27
N GLU A 133 9.64 -23.31 -44.05
CA GLU A 133 8.77 -24.44 -44.29
C GLU A 133 7.53 -24.38 -43.40
N LEU A 134 7.71 -24.11 -42.11
CA LEU A 134 6.61 -23.94 -41.17
C LEU A 134 5.68 -22.79 -41.57
N ALA A 135 6.22 -21.67 -42.04
CA ALA A 135 5.42 -20.53 -42.49
C ALA A 135 4.58 -20.87 -43.72
N GLN A 136 5.16 -21.63 -44.66
CA GLN A 136 4.45 -22.07 -45.88
C GLN A 136 3.35 -23.06 -45.56
N ASP A 137 3.63 -24.03 -44.70
CA ASP A 137 2.67 -25.06 -44.30
C ASP A 137 1.49 -24.48 -43.50
N LEU A 138 1.77 -23.59 -42.57
CA LEU A 138 0.71 -22.89 -41.82
C LEU A 138 -0.19 -22.07 -42.73
N LYS A 139 0.39 -21.39 -43.70
CA LYS A 139 -0.38 -20.59 -44.66
C LYS A 139 -1.19 -21.48 -45.63
N ALA A 140 -0.61 -22.57 -46.07
CA ALA A 140 -1.26 -23.45 -47.04
C ALA A 140 -2.38 -24.30 -46.41
N ILE A 141 -2.19 -24.81 -45.20
CA ILE A 141 -3.11 -25.74 -44.55
C ILE A 141 -4.13 -25.03 -43.69
N HIS A 142 -3.68 -24.03 -42.90
CA HIS A 142 -4.51 -23.33 -41.91
C HIS A 142 -4.86 -21.90 -42.27
N GLY A 143 -4.26 -21.32 -43.31
CA GLY A 143 -4.45 -19.94 -43.69
C GLY A 143 -3.92 -18.90 -42.66
N LEU A 144 -3.07 -19.34 -41.71
CA LEU A 144 -2.50 -18.53 -40.66
C LEU A 144 -1.14 -17.97 -41.09
N ASP A 145 -0.87 -16.74 -40.66
CA ASP A 145 0.44 -16.11 -40.84
C ASP A 145 1.31 -16.37 -39.62
N ALA A 146 2.42 -17.09 -39.82
CA ALA A 146 3.34 -17.48 -38.74
C ALA A 146 3.92 -16.28 -37.99
N GLU A 147 4.20 -15.18 -38.67
CA GLU A 147 4.71 -13.95 -38.06
C GLU A 147 3.68 -13.32 -37.10
N THR A 148 2.44 -13.24 -37.53
CA THR A 148 1.36 -12.68 -36.70
C THR A 148 1.08 -13.54 -35.47
N GLU A 149 1.04 -14.85 -35.64
CA GLU A 149 0.83 -15.78 -34.51
C GLU A 149 1.97 -15.74 -33.50
N LEU A 150 3.22 -15.73 -33.94
CA LEU A 150 4.38 -15.58 -33.05
C LEU A 150 4.38 -14.22 -32.34
N ALA A 151 3.99 -13.14 -33.02
CA ALA A 151 3.87 -11.83 -32.40
C ALA A 151 2.80 -11.82 -31.30
N ASN A 152 1.69 -12.52 -31.50
CA ASN A 152 0.64 -12.68 -30.48
C ASN A 152 1.14 -13.48 -29.28
N ILE A 153 1.83 -14.60 -29.51
CA ILE A 153 2.43 -15.43 -28.44
C ILE A 153 3.45 -14.62 -27.64
N LEU A 154 4.36 -13.91 -28.30
CA LEU A 154 5.34 -13.06 -27.63
C LEU A 154 4.68 -11.95 -26.80
N SER A 155 3.62 -11.32 -27.32
CA SER A 155 2.88 -10.30 -26.59
C SER A 155 2.22 -10.86 -25.33
N ALA A 156 1.61 -12.04 -25.44
CA ALA A 156 0.95 -12.71 -24.33
C ALA A 156 1.95 -13.12 -23.25
N GLU A 157 3.11 -13.64 -23.64
CA GLU A 157 4.17 -14.04 -22.69
C GLU A 157 4.77 -12.84 -21.96
N ILE A 158 5.09 -11.75 -22.66
CA ILE A 158 5.58 -10.51 -22.02
C ILE A 158 4.54 -9.95 -21.07
N LEU A 159 3.26 -9.94 -21.45
CA LEU A 159 2.18 -9.49 -20.58
C LEU A 159 2.10 -10.32 -19.29
N SER A 160 2.13 -11.63 -19.42
CA SER A 160 2.10 -12.56 -18.29
C SER A 160 3.30 -12.37 -17.37
N GLU A 161 4.49 -12.21 -17.93
CA GLU A 161 5.72 -11.98 -17.18
C GLU A 161 5.67 -10.66 -16.38
N ILE A 162 5.25 -9.56 -17.01
CA ILE A 162 5.16 -8.26 -16.34
C ILE A 162 4.10 -8.29 -15.24
N ASN A 163 2.93 -8.84 -15.52
CA ASN A 163 1.87 -8.95 -14.53
C ASN A 163 2.30 -9.77 -13.32
N ARG A 164 2.97 -10.90 -13.54
CA ARG A 164 3.51 -11.73 -12.47
C ARG A 164 4.58 -11.00 -11.66
N GLU A 165 5.45 -10.25 -12.31
CA GLU A 165 6.47 -9.44 -11.63
C GLU A 165 5.85 -8.39 -10.73
N VAL A 166 4.83 -7.67 -11.19
CA VAL A 166 4.12 -6.66 -10.38
C VAL A 166 3.51 -7.31 -9.14
N VAL A 167 2.80 -8.43 -9.30
CA VAL A 167 2.19 -9.15 -8.17
C VAL A 167 3.25 -9.66 -7.20
N ARG A 168 4.36 -10.19 -7.69
CA ARG A 168 5.46 -10.67 -6.83
C ARG A 168 6.15 -9.54 -6.08
N ASN A 169 6.33 -8.40 -6.71
CA ASN A 169 6.91 -7.23 -6.05
C ASN A 169 6.02 -6.74 -4.90
N ILE A 170 4.71 -6.69 -5.12
CA ILE A 170 3.75 -6.36 -4.06
C ILE A 170 3.84 -7.40 -2.92
N TYR A 171 3.86 -8.68 -3.25
CA TYR A 171 3.94 -9.75 -2.25
C TYR A 171 5.24 -9.70 -1.42
N VAL A 172 6.37 -9.40 -2.06
CA VAL A 172 7.68 -9.33 -1.38
C VAL A 172 7.80 -8.06 -0.52
N SER A 173 7.22 -6.95 -0.97
CA SER A 173 7.24 -5.69 -0.22
C SER A 173 6.17 -5.58 0.86
N ALA A 174 5.16 -6.44 0.81
CA ALA A 174 4.09 -6.45 1.80
C ALA A 174 4.63 -6.86 3.18
N VAL A 175 4.24 -6.11 4.19
CA VAL A 175 4.51 -6.46 5.59
C VAL A 175 3.50 -7.53 6.00
N SER A 176 3.98 -8.60 6.63
CA SER A 176 3.09 -9.63 7.18
C SER A 176 2.18 -9.03 8.27
N GLY A 177 0.92 -9.44 8.29
CA GLY A 177 0.00 -9.06 9.36
C GLY A 177 0.43 -9.57 10.73
N ALA A 178 -0.36 -9.30 11.75
CA ALA A 178 -0.10 -9.75 13.12
C ALA A 178 1.27 -9.29 13.67
N GLN A 179 1.62 -8.03 13.49
CA GLN A 179 2.90 -7.46 13.95
C GLN A 179 2.87 -7.09 15.43
N VAL A 180 1.69 -6.86 15.99
CA VAL A 180 1.49 -6.37 17.36
C VAL A 180 0.56 -7.32 18.11
N ASN A 181 0.74 -7.44 19.42
CA ASN A 181 -0.03 -8.31 20.32
C ASN A 181 -0.01 -9.80 19.93
N THR A 182 1.10 -10.24 19.36
CA THR A 182 1.35 -11.66 19.08
C THR A 182 2.65 -12.10 19.70
N THR A 183 2.74 -13.36 20.08
CA THR A 183 3.95 -13.96 20.67
C THR A 183 5.13 -13.90 19.71
N THR A 184 4.86 -14.01 18.42
CA THR A 184 5.87 -13.89 17.36
C THR A 184 5.36 -12.94 16.30
N ALA A 185 6.04 -11.81 16.09
CA ALA A 185 5.66 -10.83 15.07
C ALA A 185 5.53 -11.48 13.68
N GLY A 186 4.41 -11.23 13.02
CA GLY A 186 4.09 -11.79 11.70
C GLY A 186 3.41 -13.14 11.70
N ILE A 187 3.19 -13.74 12.87
CA ILE A 187 2.51 -15.04 13.01
C ILE A 187 1.40 -14.86 14.05
N PHE A 188 0.18 -15.17 13.67
CA PHE A 188 -0.93 -15.27 14.61
C PHE A 188 -1.16 -16.74 14.95
N ASP A 189 -0.89 -17.10 16.19
CA ASP A 189 -1.10 -18.46 16.71
C ASP A 189 -2.41 -18.50 17.49
N LEU A 190 -3.35 -19.29 17.02
CA LEU A 190 -4.67 -19.43 17.63
C LEU A 190 -4.62 -19.92 19.08
N ASP A 191 -3.66 -20.76 19.41
CA ASP A 191 -3.54 -21.34 20.76
C ASP A 191 -2.96 -20.34 21.77
N THR A 192 -2.02 -19.50 21.33
CA THR A 192 -1.28 -18.60 22.22
C THR A 192 -1.77 -17.15 22.15
N ASP A 193 -2.20 -16.69 20.98
CA ASP A 193 -2.53 -15.28 20.74
C ASP A 193 -4.04 -14.98 20.82
N SER A 194 -4.90 -16.00 20.83
CA SER A 194 -6.36 -15.85 20.85
C SER A 194 -6.99 -15.70 22.24
N ASN A 195 -6.22 -15.76 23.31
CA ASN A 195 -6.72 -15.76 24.69
C ASN A 195 -7.85 -16.80 24.96
N GLY A 196 -7.82 -17.94 24.27
CA GLY A 196 -8.80 -19.01 24.46
C GLY A 196 -10.23 -18.67 24.01
N ARG A 197 -10.45 -17.60 23.27
CA ARG A 197 -11.79 -17.16 22.82
C ARG A 197 -12.33 -17.90 21.59
N TRP A 198 -11.51 -18.73 20.97
CA TRP A 198 -11.89 -19.53 19.81
C TRP A 198 -12.17 -21.00 20.16
N SER A 199 -12.20 -21.34 21.44
CA SER A 199 -12.59 -22.68 21.91
C SER A 199 -14.09 -22.77 22.23
#